data_30737435e0bd8297754a4938ca549315
#
_entry.id   30737435e0bd8297754a4938ca549315
#
_cell.length_a   1.000
_cell.length_b   1.000
_cell.length_c   1.000
_cell.angle_alpha   90.00
_cell.angle_beta   90.00
_cell.angle_gamma   90.00
#
_symmetry.space_group_name_H-M   'P 1'
#
loop_
_entity.id
_entity.type
_entity.pdbx_description
1 polymer ?
#
loop_
_entity_poly.entity_id
_entity_poly.type
_entity_poly.pdbx_seq_one_letter_code
_entity_poly.pdbx_strand_id
1 'polypeptide(L)'
;IKSLAFLILFAGCSYDNCNIKTNESFKQITVQNLITDIYSVNNLSSFNSFLLENKNVLYPFYEVEDTSFLLDKVANAFTLIDNVYFDSLYNDVNTHFENPLNLFYPLDNSFTKFNQQSNYKLSPNITILISGFFNDIIVDKENIVIGLDYFLPKTNKYKPRDLPSYILDRYSPEHINSISLSSYLSQFNLINESDLTMINEMISFGKLYYVVSKLLPCTEQRIILGYSEKEFELVNKNEAFIYSFFLQNELLFEESNLIKQKYLSERPSTFEISQSVPGRIGRWLGWRIVSSFMDSSTYTLEELLKEDDYKNIFYNSNYNPI
;
A
#
# COMPACT_ATOMS: atom_id res chain seq x y z
N ILE A 1 -49.20 30.06 23.68
CA ILE A 1 -47.77 29.63 23.74
C ILE A 1 -47.70 28.30 23.02
N LYS A 2 -47.29 28.28 21.72
CA LYS A 2 -47.06 27.08 20.95
C LYS A 2 -45.54 26.77 21.03
N SER A 3 -45.20 25.67 21.69
CA SER A 3 -43.83 25.15 21.78
C SER A 3 -43.50 24.48 20.45
N LEU A 4 -42.48 24.99 19.75
CA LEU A 4 -41.92 24.43 18.53
C LEU A 4 -40.82 23.44 18.94
N ALA A 5 -41.08 22.14 18.86
CA ALA A 5 -40.07 21.10 19.08
C ALA A 5 -39.15 21.04 17.85
N PHE A 6 -37.89 21.40 18.04
CA PHE A 6 -36.84 21.26 17.02
C PHE A 6 -36.35 19.82 17.05
N LEU A 7 -36.74 19.04 16.03
CA LEU A 7 -36.20 17.70 15.82
C LEU A 7 -34.81 17.81 15.21
N ILE A 8 -33.77 17.63 16.03
CA ILE A 8 -32.39 17.51 15.56
C ILE A 8 -32.25 16.09 14.98
N LEU A 9 -32.27 15.97 13.65
CA LEU A 9 -31.87 14.77 12.95
C LEU A 9 -30.33 14.64 13.08
N PHE A 10 -29.89 13.80 14.01
CA PHE A 10 -28.52 13.29 13.99
C PHE A 10 -28.39 12.42 12.74
N ALA A 11 -27.72 12.92 11.70
CA ALA A 11 -27.17 12.09 10.66
C ALA A 11 -26.12 11.19 11.33
N GLY A 12 -26.54 10.00 11.74
CA GLY A 12 -25.63 8.97 12.21
C GLY A 12 -24.68 8.63 11.07
N CYS A 13 -23.39 8.88 11.25
CA CYS A 13 -22.36 8.22 10.45
C CYS A 13 -22.67 6.72 10.51
N SER A 14 -23.02 6.11 9.38
CA SER A 14 -23.08 4.67 9.27
C SER A 14 -21.66 4.16 9.54
N TYR A 15 -21.44 3.59 10.71
CA TYR A 15 -20.30 2.70 10.94
C TYR A 15 -20.49 1.55 9.93
N ASP A 16 -19.72 1.55 8.86
CA ASP A 16 -19.63 0.40 7.98
C ASP A 16 -19.30 -0.80 8.89
N ASN A 17 -20.17 -1.82 8.85
CA ASN A 17 -19.99 -3.02 9.66
C ASN A 17 -18.66 -3.68 9.22
N CYS A 18 -17.59 -3.49 10.00
CA CYS A 18 -16.29 -4.10 9.74
C CYS A 18 -16.26 -5.62 9.97
N ASN A 19 -17.42 -6.24 10.16
CA ASN A 19 -17.59 -7.69 10.17
C ASN A 19 -17.48 -8.25 8.75
N ILE A 20 -16.27 -8.61 8.38
CA ILE A 20 -15.98 -9.25 7.10
C ILE A 20 -16.54 -10.68 7.16
N LYS A 21 -17.47 -11.01 6.27
CA LYS A 21 -17.98 -12.39 6.11
C LYS A 21 -16.89 -13.22 5.40
N THR A 22 -16.26 -14.12 6.13
CA THR A 22 -15.12 -14.92 5.65
C THR A 22 -15.50 -16.24 4.98
N ASN A 23 -16.80 -16.50 4.75
CA ASN A 23 -17.27 -17.79 4.20
C ASN A 23 -17.98 -17.65 2.84
N GLU A 24 -17.85 -16.50 2.18
CA GLU A 24 -18.40 -16.29 0.84
C GLU A 24 -17.30 -16.48 -0.22
N SER A 25 -17.67 -16.87 -1.44
CA SER A 25 -16.73 -16.88 -2.55
C SER A 25 -16.34 -15.44 -2.94
N PHE A 26 -15.09 -15.23 -3.35
CA PHE A 26 -14.65 -13.94 -3.91
C PHE A 26 -15.48 -13.57 -5.14
N LYS A 27 -15.75 -12.27 -5.31
CA LYS A 27 -16.60 -11.72 -6.37
C LYS A 27 -15.80 -11.07 -7.49
N GLN A 28 -14.69 -10.44 -7.12
CA GLN A 28 -13.87 -9.65 -8.04
C GLN A 28 -12.42 -10.16 -8.17
N ILE A 29 -11.93 -10.89 -7.19
CA ILE A 29 -10.57 -11.42 -7.21
C ILE A 29 -10.58 -12.94 -7.32
N THR A 30 -9.47 -13.49 -7.79
CA THR A 30 -9.13 -14.90 -7.59
C THR A 30 -7.90 -14.97 -6.70
N VAL A 31 -7.77 -16.01 -5.86
CA VAL A 31 -6.59 -16.17 -5.00
C VAL A 31 -5.98 -17.55 -5.25
N GLN A 32 -4.74 -17.55 -5.74
CA GLN A 32 -3.91 -18.75 -5.90
C GLN A 32 -2.94 -18.85 -4.72
N ASN A 33 -2.96 -19.97 -4.02
CA ASN A 33 -2.06 -20.23 -2.91
C ASN A 33 -0.98 -21.23 -3.33
N LEU A 34 0.25 -20.75 -3.49
CA LEU A 34 1.42 -21.53 -3.88
C LEU A 34 2.34 -21.89 -2.70
N ILE A 35 1.92 -21.68 -1.44
CA ILE A 35 2.74 -21.92 -0.25
C ILE A 35 3.17 -23.37 -0.15
N THR A 36 2.24 -24.32 -0.35
CA THR A 36 2.53 -25.75 -0.29
C THR A 36 3.32 -26.21 -1.53
N ASP A 37 3.01 -25.63 -2.69
CA ASP A 37 3.67 -26.01 -3.95
C ASP A 37 5.17 -25.67 -3.90
N ILE A 38 5.51 -24.44 -3.48
CA ILE A 38 6.92 -24.05 -3.35
C ILE A 38 7.64 -24.84 -2.24
N TYR A 39 6.96 -25.21 -1.17
CA TYR A 39 7.54 -26.04 -0.11
C TYR A 39 7.84 -27.47 -0.59
N SER A 40 7.08 -27.98 -1.56
CA SER A 40 7.30 -29.30 -2.15
C SER A 40 8.51 -29.40 -3.09
N VAL A 41 9.05 -28.24 -3.48
CA VAL A 41 10.25 -28.15 -4.34
C VAL A 41 11.48 -28.59 -3.56
N ASN A 42 12.22 -29.57 -4.11
CA ASN A 42 13.34 -30.20 -3.41
C ASN A 42 14.67 -30.20 -4.19
N ASN A 43 14.67 -29.65 -5.40
CA ASN A 43 15.87 -29.50 -6.24
C ASN A 43 15.64 -28.44 -7.33
N LEU A 44 16.73 -28.01 -7.97
CA LEU A 44 16.72 -26.96 -8.98
C LEU A 44 15.82 -27.31 -10.19
N SER A 45 15.73 -28.58 -10.58
CA SER A 45 14.88 -29.00 -11.70
C SER A 45 13.40 -28.84 -11.35
N SER A 46 12.98 -29.28 -10.15
CA SER A 46 11.59 -29.10 -9.69
C SER A 46 11.24 -27.64 -9.48
N PHE A 47 12.20 -26.81 -9.03
CA PHE A 47 12.02 -25.37 -8.92
C PHE A 47 11.81 -24.72 -10.29
N ASN A 48 12.63 -25.07 -11.27
CA ASN A 48 12.47 -24.57 -12.64
C ASN A 48 11.10 -24.98 -13.23
N SER A 49 10.63 -26.20 -13.00
CA SER A 49 9.30 -26.64 -13.42
C SER A 49 8.20 -25.82 -12.74
N PHE A 50 8.31 -25.61 -11.43
CA PHE A 50 7.37 -24.78 -10.67
C PHE A 50 7.29 -23.34 -11.20
N LEU A 51 8.45 -22.72 -11.53
CA LEU A 51 8.48 -21.40 -12.15
C LEU A 51 7.84 -21.39 -13.53
N LEU A 52 8.10 -22.40 -14.35
CA LEU A 52 7.54 -22.52 -15.71
C LEU A 52 6.01 -22.71 -15.71
N GLU A 53 5.48 -23.51 -14.79
CA GLU A 53 4.05 -23.72 -14.62
C GLU A 53 3.31 -22.44 -14.21
N ASN A 54 4.00 -21.54 -13.50
CA ASN A 54 3.48 -20.26 -13.01
C ASN A 54 4.18 -19.06 -13.67
N LYS A 55 4.69 -19.23 -14.91
CA LYS A 55 5.59 -18.28 -15.58
C LYS A 55 5.08 -16.84 -15.55
N ASN A 56 3.81 -16.62 -15.83
CA ASN A 56 3.24 -15.28 -15.96
C ASN A 56 3.32 -14.45 -14.67
N VAL A 57 3.33 -15.10 -13.51
CA VAL A 57 3.37 -14.44 -12.20
C VAL A 57 4.74 -14.56 -11.51
N LEU A 58 5.40 -15.73 -11.65
CA LEU A 58 6.65 -15.98 -10.91
C LEU A 58 7.89 -15.49 -11.64
N TYR A 59 7.88 -15.38 -12.97
CA TYR A 59 9.02 -14.82 -13.71
C TYR A 59 9.25 -13.34 -13.35
N PRO A 60 8.24 -12.47 -13.40
CA PRO A 60 8.39 -11.10 -12.90
C PRO A 60 8.75 -11.05 -11.41
N PHE A 61 8.14 -11.94 -10.60
CA PHE A 61 8.36 -11.96 -9.16
C PHE A 61 9.80 -12.30 -8.76
N TYR A 62 10.43 -13.28 -9.44
CA TYR A 62 11.84 -13.66 -9.22
C TYR A 62 12.81 -12.97 -10.18
N GLU A 63 12.35 -11.97 -10.93
CA GLU A 63 13.16 -11.24 -11.93
C GLU A 63 13.84 -12.17 -12.96
N VAL A 64 13.15 -13.28 -13.27
CA VAL A 64 13.62 -14.30 -14.20
C VAL A 64 13.16 -13.91 -15.61
N GLU A 65 14.02 -13.23 -16.36
CA GLU A 65 13.77 -12.91 -17.75
C GLU A 65 14.21 -14.07 -18.67
N ASP A 66 13.57 -14.17 -19.83
CA ASP A 66 13.88 -15.17 -20.87
C ASP A 66 15.18 -14.75 -21.61
N THR A 67 16.31 -14.79 -20.91
CA THR A 67 17.63 -14.35 -21.38
C THR A 67 18.67 -15.48 -21.28
N SER A 68 19.87 -15.24 -21.83
CA SER A 68 21.00 -16.15 -21.72
C SER A 68 21.46 -16.46 -20.27
N PHE A 69 21.03 -15.64 -19.30
CA PHE A 69 21.33 -15.82 -17.86
C PHE A 69 20.18 -16.44 -17.07
N LEU A 70 19.16 -16.97 -17.76
CA LEU A 70 17.98 -17.56 -17.13
C LEU A 70 18.32 -18.59 -16.05
N LEU A 71 19.22 -19.53 -16.36
CA LEU A 71 19.61 -20.61 -15.44
C LEU A 71 20.30 -20.09 -14.18
N ASP A 72 21.13 -19.05 -14.30
CA ASP A 72 21.81 -18.45 -13.14
C ASP A 72 20.82 -17.72 -12.24
N LYS A 73 19.85 -17.00 -12.81
CA LYS A 73 18.79 -16.34 -12.04
C LYS A 73 17.90 -17.35 -11.32
N VAL A 74 17.49 -18.43 -12.01
CA VAL A 74 16.72 -19.52 -11.40
C VAL A 74 17.53 -20.20 -10.28
N ALA A 75 18.83 -20.45 -10.48
CA ALA A 75 19.68 -21.04 -9.45
C ALA A 75 19.83 -20.12 -8.23
N ASN A 76 20.01 -18.82 -8.44
CA ASN A 76 20.10 -17.84 -7.37
C ASN A 76 18.79 -17.76 -6.57
N ALA A 77 17.64 -17.71 -7.24
CA ALA A 77 16.34 -17.72 -6.56
C ALA A 77 16.12 -19.02 -5.77
N PHE A 78 16.54 -20.17 -6.33
CA PHE A 78 16.45 -21.46 -5.65
C PHE A 78 17.22 -21.50 -4.33
N THR A 79 18.38 -20.84 -4.21
CA THR A 79 19.15 -20.80 -2.96
C THR A 79 18.40 -20.18 -1.78
N LEU A 80 17.38 -19.37 -2.06
CA LEU A 80 16.57 -18.73 -1.01
C LEU A 80 15.59 -19.69 -0.34
N ILE A 81 15.22 -20.77 -1.04
CA ILE A 81 14.32 -21.81 -0.52
C ILE A 81 15.08 -23.10 -0.17
N ASP A 82 16.23 -23.35 -0.80
CA ASP A 82 17.10 -24.50 -0.53
C ASP A 82 18.07 -24.18 0.63
N ASN A 83 17.53 -23.94 1.81
CA ASN A 83 18.34 -23.66 3.00
C ASN A 83 17.67 -24.20 4.29
N VAL A 84 18.49 -24.44 5.30
CA VAL A 84 18.08 -25.05 6.58
C VAL A 84 17.02 -24.25 7.38
N TYR A 85 16.80 -23.00 7.03
CA TYR A 85 15.83 -22.14 7.72
C TYR A 85 14.47 -22.13 7.03
N PHE A 86 14.37 -22.63 5.80
CA PHE A 86 13.14 -22.56 5.00
C PHE A 86 12.00 -23.37 5.63
N ASP A 87 12.28 -24.57 6.17
CA ASP A 87 11.30 -25.37 6.91
C ASP A 87 10.69 -24.59 8.09
N SER A 88 11.55 -23.89 8.82
CA SER A 88 11.10 -23.12 9.98
C SER A 88 10.31 -21.88 9.55
N LEU A 89 10.70 -21.22 8.46
CA LEU A 89 9.97 -20.11 7.85
C LEU A 89 8.59 -20.56 7.35
N TYR A 90 8.53 -21.70 6.66
CA TYR A 90 7.29 -22.33 6.22
C TYR A 90 6.32 -22.60 7.38
N ASN A 91 6.84 -23.18 8.47
CA ASN A 91 6.04 -23.46 9.66
C ASN A 91 5.52 -22.17 10.33
N ASP A 92 6.35 -21.12 10.41
CA ASP A 92 5.97 -19.83 10.97
C ASP A 92 4.88 -19.15 10.12
N VAL A 93 5.00 -19.18 8.79
CA VAL A 93 3.98 -18.63 7.86
C VAL A 93 2.66 -19.39 8.01
N ASN A 94 2.68 -20.75 7.99
CA ASN A 94 1.46 -21.54 8.12
C ASN A 94 0.80 -21.38 9.50
N THR A 95 1.60 -21.27 10.55
CA THR A 95 1.06 -21.07 11.92
C THR A 95 0.40 -19.70 12.06
N HIS A 96 0.99 -18.68 11.45
CA HIS A 96 0.46 -17.33 11.55
C HIS A 96 -0.70 -17.07 10.59
N PHE A 97 -0.65 -17.65 9.40
CA PHE A 97 -1.66 -17.51 8.35
C PHE A 97 -2.39 -18.85 8.10
N GLU A 98 -3.03 -19.42 9.15
CA GLU A 98 -3.74 -20.70 9.04
C GLU A 98 -4.74 -20.76 7.86
N ASN A 99 -5.42 -19.65 7.60
CA ASN A 99 -6.37 -19.49 6.50
C ASN A 99 -6.01 -18.24 5.69
N PRO A 100 -4.92 -18.29 4.88
CA PRO A 100 -4.41 -17.08 4.23
C PRO A 100 -5.38 -16.44 3.24
N LEU A 101 -6.32 -17.21 2.69
CA LEU A 101 -7.36 -16.67 1.79
C LEU A 101 -8.23 -15.63 2.50
N ASN A 102 -8.49 -15.78 3.79
CA ASN A 102 -9.32 -14.85 4.56
C ASN A 102 -8.73 -13.44 4.64
N LEU A 103 -7.42 -13.29 4.43
CA LEU A 103 -6.75 -11.98 4.40
C LEU A 103 -7.28 -11.08 3.29
N PHE A 104 -7.81 -11.66 2.19
CA PHE A 104 -8.08 -10.92 0.97
C PHE A 104 -9.56 -10.53 0.76
N TYR A 105 -10.45 -10.86 1.68
CA TYR A 105 -11.83 -10.36 1.63
C TYR A 105 -11.94 -8.82 1.65
N PRO A 106 -11.09 -8.08 2.41
CA PRO A 106 -11.08 -6.62 2.31
C PRO A 106 -10.73 -6.12 0.91
N LEU A 107 -9.80 -6.78 0.20
CA LEU A 107 -9.46 -6.43 -1.18
C LEU A 107 -10.60 -6.73 -2.16
N ASP A 108 -11.24 -7.90 -2.05
CA ASP A 108 -12.41 -8.25 -2.87
C ASP A 108 -13.53 -7.22 -2.74
N ASN A 109 -13.83 -6.81 -1.51
CA ASN A 109 -14.79 -5.76 -1.22
C ASN A 109 -14.35 -4.40 -1.79
N SER A 110 -13.06 -4.08 -1.71
CA SER A 110 -12.48 -2.84 -2.27
C SER A 110 -12.66 -2.78 -3.77
N PHE A 111 -12.32 -3.85 -4.50
CA PHE A 111 -12.50 -3.93 -5.94
C PHE A 111 -13.99 -3.94 -6.33
N THR A 112 -14.82 -4.63 -5.55
CA THR A 112 -16.28 -4.59 -5.76
C THR A 112 -16.81 -3.17 -5.66
N LYS A 113 -16.44 -2.44 -4.59
CA LYS A 113 -16.86 -1.05 -4.37
C LYS A 113 -16.33 -0.11 -5.45
N PHE A 114 -15.05 -0.23 -5.79
CA PHE A 114 -14.45 0.61 -6.83
C PHE A 114 -15.12 0.38 -8.19
N ASN A 115 -15.33 -0.88 -8.61
CA ASN A 115 -15.98 -1.23 -9.87
C ASN A 115 -17.45 -0.77 -9.95
N GLN A 116 -18.14 -0.65 -8.82
CA GLN A 116 -19.52 -0.13 -8.78
C GLN A 116 -19.57 1.39 -9.00
N GLN A 117 -18.51 2.11 -8.64
CA GLN A 117 -18.45 3.56 -8.64
C GLN A 117 -17.55 4.12 -9.76
N SER A 118 -17.04 3.26 -10.63
CA SER A 118 -16.11 3.62 -11.71
C SER A 118 -16.45 2.91 -13.01
N ASN A 119 -15.84 3.38 -14.10
CA ASN A 119 -15.89 2.71 -15.41
C ASN A 119 -14.88 1.55 -15.51
N TYR A 120 -13.96 1.45 -14.58
CA TYR A 120 -13.03 0.33 -14.50
C TYR A 120 -13.72 -0.97 -14.11
N LYS A 121 -13.16 -2.09 -14.58
CA LYS A 121 -13.59 -3.45 -14.21
C LYS A 121 -12.37 -4.21 -13.73
N LEU A 122 -11.85 -3.78 -12.57
CA LEU A 122 -10.67 -4.35 -11.97
C LEU A 122 -10.99 -5.70 -11.33
N SER A 123 -10.23 -6.72 -11.71
CA SER A 123 -10.42 -8.10 -11.23
C SER A 123 -9.06 -8.80 -11.17
N PRO A 124 -8.14 -8.38 -10.28
CA PRO A 124 -6.80 -8.96 -10.24
C PRO A 124 -6.80 -10.39 -9.70
N ASN A 125 -5.84 -11.17 -10.19
CA ASN A 125 -5.48 -12.46 -9.60
C ASN A 125 -4.45 -12.21 -8.51
N ILE A 126 -4.69 -12.71 -7.30
CA ILE A 126 -3.76 -12.65 -6.19
C ILE A 126 -3.03 -13.97 -6.09
N THR A 127 -1.71 -13.96 -6.14
CA THR A 127 -0.88 -15.14 -5.91
C THR A 127 -0.08 -14.96 -4.62
N ILE A 128 -0.16 -15.92 -3.70
CA ILE A 128 0.58 -15.90 -2.45
C ILE A 128 1.57 -17.05 -2.38
N LEU A 129 2.77 -16.77 -1.87
CA LEU A 129 3.81 -17.76 -1.68
C LEU A 129 4.75 -17.37 -0.52
N ILE A 130 5.70 -18.25 -0.21
CA ILE A 130 6.85 -17.96 0.64
C ILE A 130 8.02 -17.67 -0.30
N SER A 131 8.53 -16.45 -0.29
CA SER A 131 9.54 -16.00 -1.25
C SER A 131 10.98 -16.27 -0.82
N GLY A 132 11.21 -16.63 0.45
CA GLY A 132 12.54 -16.62 1.05
C GLY A 132 13.08 -15.20 1.21
N PHE A 133 12.21 -14.22 1.39
CA PHE A 133 12.51 -12.78 1.44
C PHE A 133 13.11 -12.24 0.13
N PHE A 134 12.69 -12.76 -1.02
CA PHE A 134 13.13 -12.25 -2.32
C PHE A 134 12.40 -10.96 -2.70
N ASN A 135 11.08 -11.02 -2.80
CA ASN A 135 10.21 -9.87 -3.03
C ASN A 135 9.00 -9.90 -2.10
N ASP A 136 8.53 -8.72 -1.72
CA ASP A 136 7.35 -8.51 -0.88
C ASP A 136 6.06 -8.54 -1.72
N ILE A 137 5.90 -7.60 -2.63
CA ILE A 137 4.73 -7.49 -3.51
C ILE A 137 5.17 -7.02 -4.90
N ILE A 138 4.74 -7.74 -5.92
CA ILE A 138 4.85 -7.32 -7.32
C ILE A 138 3.44 -7.21 -7.90
N VAL A 139 3.20 -6.17 -8.70
CA VAL A 139 1.92 -5.93 -9.35
C VAL A 139 2.09 -5.69 -10.84
N ASP A 140 1.12 -6.17 -11.60
CA ASP A 140 0.90 -5.80 -13.00
C ASP A 140 -0.60 -5.52 -13.24
N LYS A 141 -1.03 -5.40 -14.49
CA LYS A 141 -2.43 -5.08 -14.81
C LYS A 141 -3.43 -6.14 -14.34
N GLU A 142 -3.02 -7.38 -14.24
CA GLU A 142 -3.88 -8.52 -13.97
C GLU A 142 -3.55 -9.22 -12.64
N ASN A 143 -2.34 -9.00 -12.10
CA ASN A 143 -1.83 -9.81 -11.00
C ASN A 143 -1.31 -8.96 -9.83
N ILE A 144 -1.47 -9.51 -8.62
CA ILE A 144 -0.82 -9.09 -7.37
C ILE A 144 -0.14 -10.33 -6.80
N VAL A 145 1.19 -10.36 -6.78
CA VAL A 145 1.98 -11.49 -6.23
C VAL A 145 2.58 -11.07 -4.89
N ILE A 146 2.37 -11.86 -3.84
CA ILE A 146 2.69 -11.50 -2.47
C ILE A 146 3.57 -12.57 -1.82
N GLY A 147 4.77 -12.18 -1.37
CA GLY A 147 5.61 -12.96 -0.47
C GLY A 147 5.14 -12.81 0.97
N LEU A 148 4.32 -13.75 1.47
CA LEU A 148 3.72 -13.66 2.81
C LEU A 148 4.75 -13.67 3.94
N ASP A 149 5.92 -14.22 3.71
CA ASP A 149 7.02 -14.25 4.67
C ASP A 149 7.49 -12.83 5.07
N TYR A 150 7.36 -11.84 4.20
CA TYR A 150 7.61 -10.44 4.55
C TYR A 150 6.67 -9.91 5.63
N PHE A 151 5.45 -10.40 5.68
CA PHE A 151 4.37 -9.87 6.53
C PHE A 151 4.17 -10.65 7.84
N LEU A 152 5.13 -11.44 8.24
CA LEU A 152 5.10 -12.10 9.55
C LEU A 152 5.10 -11.05 10.69
N PRO A 153 4.51 -11.37 11.86
CA PRO A 153 4.47 -10.46 13.00
C PRO A 153 5.84 -9.89 13.36
N LYS A 154 5.86 -8.66 13.87
CA LYS A 154 7.11 -7.98 14.28
C LYS A 154 7.95 -8.80 15.27
N THR A 155 7.31 -9.69 16.05
CA THR A 155 7.98 -10.59 17.02
C THR A 155 8.63 -11.81 16.37
N ASN A 156 8.35 -12.08 15.07
CA ASN A 156 8.97 -13.22 14.41
C ASN A 156 10.48 -13.04 14.30
N LYS A 157 11.23 -14.16 14.48
CA LYS A 157 12.70 -14.17 14.44
C LYS A 157 13.27 -13.99 13.02
N TYR A 158 12.50 -14.38 11.99
CA TYR A 158 12.92 -14.21 10.61
C TYR A 158 12.44 -12.86 10.07
N LYS A 159 13.35 -12.13 9.46
CA LYS A 159 13.12 -10.82 8.86
C LYS A 159 13.96 -10.65 7.60
N PRO A 160 13.51 -9.87 6.61
CA PRO A 160 14.37 -9.44 5.52
C PRO A 160 15.62 -8.72 6.08
N ARG A 161 16.81 -9.14 5.63
CA ARG A 161 18.08 -8.65 6.21
C ARG A 161 18.46 -7.25 5.73
N ASP A 162 18.01 -6.92 4.51
CA ASP A 162 18.43 -5.70 3.81
C ASP A 162 17.50 -4.51 4.06
N LEU A 163 16.44 -4.68 4.85
CA LEU A 163 15.50 -3.62 5.17
C LEU A 163 15.79 -3.00 6.54
N PRO A 164 15.89 -1.66 6.62
CA PRO A 164 16.00 -0.96 7.91
C PRO A 164 14.76 -1.18 8.80
N SER A 165 14.93 -1.11 10.11
CA SER A 165 13.87 -1.37 11.09
C SER A 165 12.63 -0.50 10.89
N TYR A 166 12.78 0.78 10.55
CA TYR A 166 11.66 1.69 10.30
C TYR A 166 10.84 1.34 9.04
N ILE A 167 11.43 0.58 8.09
CA ILE A 167 10.72 0.01 6.95
C ILE A 167 10.04 -1.29 7.38
N LEU A 168 10.74 -2.16 8.12
CA LEU A 168 10.19 -3.42 8.62
C LEU A 168 8.97 -3.21 9.51
N ASP A 169 8.87 -2.07 10.19
CA ASP A 169 7.71 -1.73 11.01
C ASP A 169 6.37 -1.68 10.24
N ARG A 170 6.44 -1.57 8.91
CA ARG A 170 5.28 -1.58 8.01
C ARG A 170 5.02 -2.93 7.36
N TYR A 171 5.90 -3.91 7.57
CA TYR A 171 5.70 -5.28 7.13
C TYR A 171 5.11 -6.10 8.28
N SER A 172 3.78 -6.02 8.41
CA SER A 172 2.99 -6.81 9.35
C SER A 172 1.67 -7.22 8.69
N PRO A 173 0.96 -8.22 9.19
CA PRO A 173 -0.28 -8.70 8.59
C PRO A 173 -1.32 -7.62 8.34
N GLU A 174 -1.40 -6.61 9.22
CA GLU A 174 -2.35 -5.49 9.11
C GLU A 174 -2.09 -4.58 7.88
N HIS A 175 -0.87 -4.59 7.33
CA HIS A 175 -0.48 -3.76 6.19
C HIS A 175 -0.68 -4.43 4.82
N ILE A 176 -0.88 -5.76 4.76
CA ILE A 176 -0.95 -6.51 3.49
C ILE A 176 -1.94 -5.87 2.51
N ASN A 177 -3.18 -5.64 2.95
CA ASN A 177 -4.22 -5.14 2.05
C ASN A 177 -3.98 -3.70 1.62
N SER A 178 -3.50 -2.83 2.53
CA SER A 178 -3.25 -1.42 2.18
C SER A 178 -2.07 -1.28 1.22
N ILE A 179 -1.00 -2.05 1.40
CA ILE A 179 0.15 -2.04 0.49
C ILE A 179 -0.25 -2.64 -0.86
N SER A 180 -0.92 -3.82 -0.87
CA SER A 180 -1.36 -4.47 -2.10
C SER A 180 -2.29 -3.58 -2.93
N LEU A 181 -3.29 -2.97 -2.28
CA LEU A 181 -4.25 -2.09 -2.97
C LEU A 181 -3.57 -0.82 -3.49
N SER A 182 -2.71 -0.20 -2.67
CA SER A 182 -1.97 1.00 -3.06
C SER A 182 -1.04 0.72 -4.24
N SER A 183 -0.28 -0.38 -4.19
CA SER A 183 0.61 -0.78 -5.28
C SER A 183 -0.16 -1.07 -6.56
N TYR A 184 -1.29 -1.79 -6.46
CA TYR A 184 -2.11 -2.10 -7.64
C TYR A 184 -2.76 -0.84 -8.24
N LEU A 185 -3.32 0.04 -7.42
CA LEU A 185 -3.97 1.26 -7.90
C LEU A 185 -2.99 2.34 -8.39
N SER A 186 -1.71 2.24 -8.05
CA SER A 186 -0.70 3.19 -8.55
C SER A 186 -0.62 3.23 -10.08
N GLN A 187 -0.97 2.14 -10.77
CA GLN A 187 -1.01 2.03 -12.24
C GLN A 187 -2.08 2.93 -12.88
N PHE A 188 -3.08 3.33 -12.11
CA PHE A 188 -4.22 4.15 -12.56
C PHE A 188 -4.15 5.58 -12.03
N ASN A 189 -3.13 5.89 -11.22
CA ASN A 189 -2.92 7.18 -10.60
C ASN A 189 -2.11 8.09 -11.53
N LEU A 190 -2.77 8.90 -12.33
CA LEU A 190 -2.11 9.82 -13.26
C LEU A 190 -1.38 10.94 -12.51
N ILE A 191 -0.26 11.35 -13.05
CA ILE A 191 0.56 12.46 -12.57
C ILE A 191 1.08 13.22 -13.78
N ASN A 192 1.18 14.53 -13.68
CA ASN A 192 1.83 15.32 -14.71
C ASN A 192 3.35 15.12 -14.65
N GLU A 193 3.87 14.24 -15.49
CA GLU A 193 5.29 13.89 -15.52
C GLU A 193 6.20 15.05 -15.95
N SER A 194 5.64 16.09 -16.61
CA SER A 194 6.39 17.27 -17.01
C SER A 194 6.57 18.30 -15.89
N ASP A 195 5.80 18.20 -14.81
CA ASP A 195 5.91 19.05 -13.63
C ASP A 195 6.70 18.37 -12.54
N LEU A 196 7.91 18.86 -12.29
CA LEU A 196 8.86 18.26 -11.36
C LEU A 196 8.72 18.77 -9.91
N THR A 197 7.72 19.60 -9.62
CA THR A 197 7.54 20.19 -8.29
C THR A 197 7.21 19.16 -7.22
N MET A 198 7.63 19.43 -5.99
CA MET A 198 7.34 18.56 -4.84
C MET A 198 5.83 18.42 -4.61
N ILE A 199 5.05 19.49 -4.77
CA ILE A 199 3.60 19.46 -4.56
C ILE A 199 2.89 18.51 -5.53
N ASN A 200 3.36 18.40 -6.77
CA ASN A 200 2.84 17.44 -7.76
C ASN A 200 3.01 16.00 -7.26
N GLU A 201 4.19 15.64 -6.77
CA GLU A 201 4.44 14.32 -6.19
C GLU A 201 3.67 14.09 -4.87
N MET A 202 3.62 15.10 -4.00
CA MET A 202 2.86 15.04 -2.74
C MET A 202 1.39 14.72 -2.99
N ILE A 203 0.76 15.40 -3.96
CA ILE A 203 -0.64 15.18 -4.34
C ILE A 203 -0.82 13.80 -4.97
N SER A 204 0.11 13.35 -5.81
CA SER A 204 0.07 12.00 -6.38
C SER A 204 0.02 10.92 -5.28
N PHE A 205 0.90 10.98 -4.29
CA PHE A 205 0.81 10.08 -3.12
C PHE A 205 -0.49 10.27 -2.33
N GLY A 206 -0.90 11.53 -2.14
CA GLY A 206 -2.12 11.87 -1.42
C GLY A 206 -3.38 11.29 -2.03
N LYS A 207 -3.48 11.26 -3.37
CA LYS A 207 -4.59 10.64 -4.10
C LYS A 207 -4.68 9.14 -3.80
N LEU A 208 -3.56 8.43 -3.87
CA LEU A 208 -3.52 7.00 -3.56
C LEU A 208 -3.95 6.72 -2.11
N TYR A 209 -3.38 7.42 -1.15
CA TYR A 209 -3.75 7.25 0.26
C TYR A 209 -5.24 7.55 0.52
N TYR A 210 -5.77 8.59 -0.11
CA TYR A 210 -7.19 8.91 0.01
C TYR A 210 -8.07 7.81 -0.58
N VAL A 211 -7.80 7.36 -1.80
CA VAL A 211 -8.57 6.30 -2.46
C VAL A 211 -8.51 5.00 -1.66
N VAL A 212 -7.33 4.58 -1.23
CA VAL A 212 -7.16 3.38 -0.40
C VAL A 212 -7.95 3.49 0.91
N SER A 213 -7.95 4.67 1.56
CA SER A 213 -8.71 4.88 2.81
C SER A 213 -10.22 4.76 2.63
N LYS A 214 -10.74 5.15 1.46
CA LYS A 214 -12.17 5.02 1.13
C LYS A 214 -12.56 3.59 0.74
N LEU A 215 -11.62 2.84 0.18
CA LEU A 215 -11.84 1.45 -0.24
C LEU A 215 -11.61 0.44 0.89
N LEU A 216 -10.76 0.77 1.86
CA LEU A 216 -10.49 -0.02 3.07
C LEU A 216 -10.98 0.73 4.33
N PRO A 217 -12.29 0.96 4.51
CA PRO A 217 -12.82 1.81 5.58
C PRO A 217 -12.56 1.25 6.99
N CYS A 218 -12.26 -0.04 7.11
CA CYS A 218 -11.96 -0.71 8.37
C CYS A 218 -10.47 -0.74 8.69
N THR A 219 -9.62 -0.23 7.80
CA THR A 219 -8.19 -0.09 8.05
C THR A 219 -7.90 1.30 8.60
N GLU A 220 -7.23 1.39 9.73
CA GLU A 220 -6.86 2.66 10.33
C GLU A 220 -5.99 3.49 9.36
N GLN A 221 -6.21 4.80 9.34
CA GLN A 221 -5.46 5.69 8.45
C GLN A 221 -3.94 5.63 8.66
N ARG A 222 -3.50 5.44 9.93
CA ARG A 222 -2.07 5.26 10.22
C ARG A 222 -1.45 4.07 9.50
N ILE A 223 -2.20 2.96 9.37
CA ILE A 223 -1.77 1.75 8.66
C ILE A 223 -1.62 2.05 7.16
N ILE A 224 -2.59 2.74 6.56
CA ILE A 224 -2.57 3.12 5.14
C ILE A 224 -1.38 4.04 4.85
N LEU A 225 -1.11 5.00 5.74
CA LEU A 225 0.01 5.92 5.64
C LEU A 225 1.35 5.29 6.06
N GLY A 226 1.30 4.09 6.68
CA GLY A 226 2.46 3.38 7.21
C GLY A 226 3.13 4.11 8.36
N TYR A 227 2.36 4.71 9.25
CA TYR A 227 2.83 5.33 10.49
C TYR A 227 2.46 4.48 11.71
N SER A 228 3.32 4.51 12.73
CA SER A 228 2.93 4.06 14.05
C SER A 228 1.87 5.00 14.65
N GLU A 229 1.13 4.53 15.64
CA GLU A 229 0.13 5.35 16.36
C GLU A 229 0.75 6.67 16.87
N LYS A 230 1.92 6.57 17.49
CA LYS A 230 2.65 7.71 18.04
C LYS A 230 3.08 8.73 16.98
N GLU A 231 3.55 8.26 15.83
CA GLU A 231 3.90 9.13 14.70
C GLU A 231 2.68 9.81 14.12
N PHE A 232 1.58 9.07 13.96
CA PHE A 232 0.34 9.61 13.41
C PHE A 232 -0.29 10.67 14.33
N GLU A 233 -0.32 10.43 15.64
CA GLU A 233 -0.74 11.44 16.61
C GLU A 233 0.13 12.69 16.56
N LEU A 234 1.47 12.52 16.46
CA LEU A 234 2.41 13.62 16.41
C LEU A 234 2.19 14.50 15.18
N VAL A 235 2.07 13.91 13.98
CA VAL A 235 1.89 14.70 12.75
C VAL A 235 0.55 15.42 12.76
N ASN A 236 -0.53 14.78 13.20
CA ASN A 236 -1.84 15.42 13.31
C ASN A 236 -1.85 16.60 14.30
N LYS A 237 -1.19 16.44 15.45
CA LYS A 237 -1.10 17.50 16.46
C LYS A 237 -0.29 18.71 15.98
N ASN A 238 0.68 18.49 15.09
CA ASN A 238 1.58 19.53 14.59
C ASN A 238 1.31 19.94 13.13
N GLU A 239 0.10 19.67 12.63
CA GLU A 239 -0.27 19.87 11.23
C GLU A 239 -0.01 21.30 10.75
N ALA A 240 -0.48 22.30 11.47
CA ALA A 240 -0.29 23.71 11.14
C ALA A 240 1.21 24.10 11.11
N PHE A 241 1.99 23.59 12.07
CA PHE A 241 3.44 23.84 12.11
C PHE A 241 4.14 23.21 10.90
N ILE A 242 3.83 21.96 10.57
CA ILE A 242 4.41 21.24 9.42
C ILE A 242 4.07 22.00 8.13
N TYR A 243 2.82 22.37 7.91
CA TYR A 243 2.41 23.12 6.73
C TYR A 243 3.11 24.47 6.62
N SER A 244 3.17 25.23 7.74
CA SER A 244 3.88 26.51 7.79
C SER A 244 5.37 26.36 7.45
N PHE A 245 6.01 25.27 7.89
CA PHE A 245 7.40 24.96 7.55
C PHE A 245 7.58 24.79 6.04
N PHE A 246 6.68 24.06 5.38
CA PHE A 246 6.73 23.88 3.92
C PHE A 246 6.55 25.21 3.17
N LEU A 247 5.66 26.09 3.65
CA LEU A 247 5.45 27.39 3.04
C LEU A 247 6.64 28.33 3.24
N GLN A 248 7.16 28.45 4.46
CA GLN A 248 8.25 29.37 4.80
C GLN A 248 9.57 29.02 4.11
N ASN A 249 9.78 27.74 3.81
CA ASN A 249 10.97 27.26 3.11
C ASN A 249 10.75 27.04 1.60
N GLU A 250 9.61 27.49 1.05
CA GLU A 250 9.24 27.42 -0.37
C GLU A 250 9.27 25.99 -0.95
N LEU A 251 9.09 24.95 -0.09
CA LEU A 251 9.28 23.56 -0.46
C LEU A 251 8.23 23.02 -1.41
N LEU A 252 7.03 23.58 -1.44
CA LEU A 252 5.95 23.06 -2.28
C LEU A 252 6.34 23.07 -3.77
N PHE A 253 7.06 24.10 -4.22
CA PHE A 253 7.47 24.26 -5.61
C PHE A 253 8.94 23.88 -5.86
N GLU A 254 9.58 23.20 -4.91
CA GLU A 254 10.94 22.69 -5.06
C GLU A 254 10.98 21.57 -6.12
N GLU A 255 11.92 21.65 -7.06
CA GLU A 255 12.09 20.69 -8.16
C GLU A 255 13.30 19.77 -7.97
N SER A 256 14.26 20.16 -7.11
CA SER A 256 15.46 19.35 -6.86
C SER A 256 15.12 18.01 -6.23
N ASN A 257 15.40 16.92 -6.94
CA ASN A 257 15.20 15.56 -6.41
C ASN A 257 15.94 15.32 -5.09
N LEU A 258 17.14 15.89 -4.93
CA LEU A 258 17.93 15.76 -3.71
C LEU A 258 17.22 16.37 -2.48
N ILE A 259 16.49 17.49 -2.69
CA ILE A 259 15.71 18.13 -1.64
C ILE A 259 14.40 17.39 -1.42
N LYS A 260 13.66 17.07 -2.50
CA LYS A 260 12.37 16.36 -2.42
C LYS A 260 12.48 15.04 -1.68
N GLN A 261 13.55 14.27 -1.91
CA GLN A 261 13.80 13.00 -1.22
C GLN A 261 13.85 13.14 0.30
N LYS A 262 14.23 14.29 0.85
CA LYS A 262 14.26 14.52 2.29
C LYS A 262 12.87 14.46 2.93
N TYR A 263 11.83 14.77 2.16
CA TYR A 263 10.44 14.86 2.61
C TYR A 263 9.53 13.77 2.06
N LEU A 264 9.89 13.18 0.92
CA LEU A 264 9.05 12.19 0.23
C LEU A 264 9.57 10.75 0.36
N SER A 265 10.88 10.55 0.52
CA SER A 265 11.46 9.20 0.54
C SER A 265 11.34 8.51 1.90
N GLU A 266 11.60 7.22 1.88
CA GLU A 266 11.70 6.37 3.06
C GLU A 266 12.89 6.81 3.92
N ARG A 267 12.59 7.31 5.11
CA ARG A 267 13.58 7.76 6.11
C ARG A 267 13.04 7.49 7.51
N PRO A 268 13.90 7.30 8.51
CA PRO A 268 13.44 7.12 9.89
C PRO A 268 12.76 8.38 10.45
N SER A 269 13.22 9.56 10.01
CA SER A 269 12.61 10.85 10.39
C SER A 269 12.94 11.93 9.36
N THR A 270 12.15 13.02 9.39
CA THR A 270 12.40 14.25 8.63
C THR A 270 13.21 15.22 9.49
N PHE A 271 14.51 14.98 9.57
CA PHE A 271 15.46 15.72 10.45
C PHE A 271 15.45 17.23 10.19
N GLU A 272 15.13 17.63 8.98
CA GLU A 272 15.05 19.04 8.55
C GLU A 272 13.95 19.81 9.30
N ILE A 273 12.91 19.11 9.78
CA ILE A 273 11.88 19.70 10.65
C ILE A 273 12.20 19.37 12.10
N SER A 274 12.34 18.07 12.43
CA SER A 274 12.69 17.59 13.76
C SER A 274 12.99 16.09 13.71
N GLN A 275 13.80 15.59 14.66
CA GLN A 275 14.04 14.15 14.84
C GLN A 275 12.76 13.36 15.17
N SER A 276 11.74 14.01 15.73
CA SER A 276 10.47 13.37 16.07
C SER A 276 9.47 13.31 14.93
N VAL A 277 9.66 14.11 13.87
CA VAL A 277 8.78 14.07 12.68
C VAL A 277 9.16 12.87 11.82
N PRO A 278 8.23 11.97 11.52
CA PRO A 278 8.53 10.76 10.76
C PRO A 278 8.95 11.08 9.32
N GLY A 279 9.58 10.12 8.67
CA GLY A 279 9.88 10.20 7.23
C GLY A 279 8.60 10.29 6.39
N ARG A 280 8.74 10.62 5.12
CA ARG A 280 7.62 10.72 4.17
C ARG A 280 6.59 11.79 4.54
N ILE A 281 6.97 12.80 5.30
CA ILE A 281 6.03 13.82 5.81
C ILE A 281 5.32 14.57 4.66
N GLY A 282 5.99 14.74 3.51
CA GLY A 282 5.37 15.34 2.32
C GLY A 282 4.24 14.48 1.75
N ARG A 283 4.34 13.13 1.83
CA ARG A 283 3.25 12.24 1.39
C ARG A 283 2.02 12.38 2.31
N TRP A 284 2.22 12.47 3.60
CA TRP A 284 1.15 12.74 4.57
C TRP A 284 0.50 14.10 4.32
N LEU A 285 1.30 15.13 4.10
CA LEU A 285 0.78 16.47 3.80
C LEU A 285 -0.01 16.50 2.50
N GLY A 286 0.46 15.79 1.46
CA GLY A 286 -0.29 15.57 0.22
C GLY A 286 -1.64 14.91 0.45
N TRP A 287 -1.69 13.89 1.32
CA TRP A 287 -2.95 13.26 1.70
C TRP A 287 -3.91 14.24 2.42
N ARG A 288 -3.41 15.13 3.29
CA ARG A 288 -4.22 16.16 3.95
C ARG A 288 -4.82 17.14 2.94
N ILE A 289 -4.00 17.60 1.99
CA ILE A 289 -4.44 18.51 0.90
C ILE A 289 -5.52 17.84 0.05
N VAL A 290 -5.29 16.60 -0.39
CA VAL A 290 -6.28 15.84 -1.17
C VAL A 290 -7.55 15.57 -0.39
N SER A 291 -7.45 15.25 0.90
CA SER A 291 -8.63 15.06 1.76
C SER A 291 -9.47 16.33 1.83
N SER A 292 -8.84 17.50 2.03
CA SER A 292 -9.53 18.79 2.06
C SER A 292 -10.21 19.12 0.71
N PHE A 293 -9.56 18.81 -0.41
CA PHE A 293 -10.16 18.94 -1.74
C PHE A 293 -11.40 18.05 -1.89
N MET A 294 -11.30 16.79 -1.51
CA MET A 294 -12.38 15.82 -1.65
C MET A 294 -13.57 16.09 -0.71
N ASP A 295 -13.34 16.74 0.42
CA ASP A 295 -14.43 17.14 1.35
C ASP A 295 -15.38 18.18 0.72
N SER A 296 -14.90 18.96 -0.25
CA SER A 296 -15.67 20.02 -0.93
C SER A 296 -15.98 19.72 -2.40
N SER A 297 -15.37 18.69 -2.96
CA SER A 297 -15.53 18.33 -4.37
C SER A 297 -16.62 17.28 -4.59
N THR A 298 -17.06 17.15 -5.84
CA THR A 298 -17.99 16.09 -6.29
C THR A 298 -17.26 14.96 -7.02
N TYR A 299 -15.92 14.95 -6.98
CA TYR A 299 -15.12 13.94 -7.67
C TYR A 299 -15.42 12.53 -7.15
N THR A 300 -15.54 11.61 -8.08
CA THR A 300 -15.48 10.18 -7.81
C THR A 300 -14.02 9.76 -7.52
N LEU A 301 -13.83 8.56 -6.97
CA LEU A 301 -12.46 8.02 -6.77
C LEU A 301 -11.72 7.81 -8.10
N GLU A 302 -12.43 7.47 -9.18
CA GLU A 302 -11.87 7.34 -10.52
C GLU A 302 -11.39 8.70 -11.06
N GLU A 303 -12.22 9.73 -10.96
CA GLU A 303 -11.87 11.07 -11.40
C GLU A 303 -10.67 11.62 -10.61
N LEU A 304 -10.63 11.36 -9.30
CA LEU A 304 -9.48 11.74 -8.49
C LEU A 304 -8.18 11.07 -8.95
N LEU A 305 -8.20 9.76 -9.24
CA LEU A 305 -7.02 9.06 -9.76
C LEU A 305 -6.57 9.60 -11.12
N LYS A 306 -7.53 9.98 -11.98
CA LYS A 306 -7.28 10.51 -13.33
C LYS A 306 -6.88 11.98 -13.38
N GLU A 307 -7.11 12.73 -12.30
CA GLU A 307 -6.73 14.15 -12.25
C GLU A 307 -5.20 14.28 -12.18
N ASP A 308 -4.59 14.76 -13.24
CA ASP A 308 -3.15 14.99 -13.34
C ASP A 308 -2.74 16.45 -13.12
N ASP A 309 -3.70 17.39 -13.10
CA ASP A 309 -3.45 18.76 -12.73
C ASP A 309 -3.49 18.96 -11.20
N TYR A 310 -2.32 18.83 -10.56
CA TYR A 310 -2.21 19.08 -9.11
C TYR A 310 -2.66 20.49 -8.71
N LYS A 311 -2.60 21.48 -9.61
CA LYS A 311 -3.03 22.87 -9.34
C LYS A 311 -4.53 22.94 -9.09
N ASN A 312 -5.30 22.16 -9.88
CA ASN A 312 -6.73 22.04 -9.66
C ASN A 312 -7.01 21.51 -8.25
N ILE A 313 -6.34 20.45 -7.83
CA ILE A 313 -6.50 19.90 -6.48
C ILE A 313 -6.02 20.88 -5.41
N PHE A 314 -4.80 21.42 -5.55
CA PHE A 314 -4.18 22.26 -4.53
C PHE A 314 -4.96 23.55 -4.27
N TYR A 315 -5.25 24.32 -5.33
CA TYR A 315 -5.92 25.59 -5.16
C TYR A 315 -7.40 25.49 -4.76
N ASN A 316 -8.10 24.42 -5.17
CA ASN A 316 -9.48 24.18 -4.79
C ASN A 316 -9.63 23.39 -3.49
N SER A 317 -8.54 22.91 -2.90
CA SER A 317 -8.59 22.23 -1.59
C SER A 317 -8.96 23.18 -0.46
N ASN A 318 -8.69 24.48 -0.60
CA ASN A 318 -8.78 25.46 0.50
C ASN A 318 -8.04 25.01 1.75
N TYR A 319 -7.02 24.15 1.60
CA TYR A 319 -6.28 23.58 2.71
C TYR A 319 -5.47 24.67 3.44
N ASN A 320 -5.87 24.95 4.66
CA ASN A 320 -5.22 25.95 5.51
C ASN A 320 -5.39 25.56 6.99
N PRO A 321 -4.54 24.61 7.47
CA PRO A 321 -4.61 24.20 8.87
C PRO A 321 -4.19 25.34 9.80
N ILE A 322 -5.03 25.61 10.81
CA ILE A 322 -4.84 26.67 11.83
C ILE A 322 -4.43 26.05 13.15
#